data_a616072051d36ea0b474a26a71ad48e9
#
_entry.id   a616072051d36ea0b474a26a71ad48e9
#
_cell.length_a   1.000
_cell.length_b   1.000
_cell.length_c   1.000
_cell.angle_alpha   90.00
_cell.angle_beta   90.00
_cell.angle_gamma   90.00
#
_symmetry.space_group_name_H-M   'P 1'
#
loop_
_entity.id
_entity.type
_entity.pdbx_description
1 polymer ?
#
loop_
_entity_poly.entity_id
_entity_poly.type
_entity_poly.pdbx_seq_one_letter_code
_entity_poly.pdbx_strand_id
1 'polypeptide(L)'
;MCLGGGSNRAMEEEYQRQLAEEEARQARIEQGKENIDAAFAGYDDDFYRGVASDYMNYANPQIKDQYTDAMKALRIALARSGQMQSSERIERENDLKKQLAAQEIAAAKKGEAIAGDIRSNLANVKSNLLTQNASLADPSLIASTAANQIMANTQVPEYNPLTNIFANVTEGLATQAQLESRNKNRYEMAQLFSPQDRSSIIS
;
A
#
# COMPACT_ATOMS: atom_id res chain seq x y z
N MET A 1 -62.55 52.27 23.84
CA MET A 1 -61.10 52.26 23.53
C MET A 1 -60.67 50.83 23.27
N CYS A 2 -60.54 50.47 22.04
CA CYS A 2 -60.07 49.12 21.61
C CYS A 2 -58.66 49.27 20.93
N LEU A 3 -57.60 49.08 21.69
CA LEU A 3 -56.21 49.13 21.23
C LEU A 3 -55.55 47.79 21.51
N GLY A 4 -56.16 46.69 21.10
CA GLY A 4 -55.62 45.35 21.36
C GLY A 4 -55.45 44.46 20.16
N GLY A 5 -55.78 44.88 18.91
CA GLY A 5 -55.79 44.00 17.74
C GLY A 5 -54.53 44.01 16.92
N GLY A 6 -53.62 44.97 17.11
CA GLY A 6 -52.41 45.08 16.26
C GLY A 6 -51.24 44.23 16.71
N SER A 7 -51.09 43.99 18.02
CA SER A 7 -49.94 43.24 18.56
C SER A 7 -49.98 41.70 18.25
N ASN A 8 -51.21 41.14 18.26
CA ASN A 8 -51.39 39.72 18.01
C ASN A 8 -51.12 39.39 16.52
N ARG A 9 -51.52 40.29 15.62
CA ARG A 9 -51.29 40.09 14.17
C ARG A 9 -49.79 40.19 13.79
N ALA A 10 -49.08 41.14 14.37
CA ALA A 10 -47.64 41.28 14.17
C ALA A 10 -46.87 40.07 14.74
N MET A 11 -47.28 39.51 15.88
CA MET A 11 -46.69 38.29 16.43
C MET A 11 -46.97 37.06 15.58
N GLU A 12 -48.17 36.94 15.00
CA GLU A 12 -48.54 35.86 14.11
C GLU A 12 -47.72 35.93 12.81
N GLU A 13 -47.55 37.10 12.20
CA GLU A 13 -46.72 37.32 11.00
C GLU A 13 -45.24 37.05 11.27
N GLU A 14 -44.75 37.39 12.43
CA GLU A 14 -43.37 37.07 12.86
C GLU A 14 -43.18 35.57 13.02
N TYR A 15 -44.12 34.89 13.67
CA TYR A 15 -44.10 33.45 13.86
C TYR A 15 -44.11 32.71 12.50
N GLN A 16 -44.98 33.12 11.58
CA GLN A 16 -45.04 32.55 10.22
C GLN A 16 -43.74 32.79 9.44
N ARG A 17 -43.10 33.95 9.60
CA ARG A 17 -41.75 34.18 8.99
C ARG A 17 -40.71 33.29 9.57
N GLN A 18 -40.65 33.11 10.88
CA GLN A 18 -39.69 32.20 11.53
C GLN A 18 -39.89 30.74 11.08
N LEU A 19 -41.12 30.28 10.94
CA LEU A 19 -41.40 28.94 10.41
C LEU A 19 -40.92 28.78 8.95
N ALA A 20 -41.23 29.78 8.11
CA ALA A 20 -40.80 29.74 6.71
C ALA A 20 -39.25 29.79 6.56
N GLU A 21 -38.57 30.56 7.41
CA GLU A 21 -37.10 30.60 7.46
C GLU A 21 -36.51 29.28 7.91
N GLU A 22 -37.07 28.61 8.91
CA GLU A 22 -36.61 27.32 9.39
C GLU A 22 -36.88 26.21 8.35
N GLU A 23 -38.05 26.20 7.70
CA GLU A 23 -38.34 25.28 6.59
C GLU A 23 -37.34 25.47 5.43
N ALA A 24 -37.09 26.74 5.05
CA ALA A 24 -36.10 27.02 4.01
C ALA A 24 -34.68 26.62 4.43
N ARG A 25 -34.32 26.74 5.70
CA ARG A 25 -33.05 26.28 6.24
C ARG A 25 -32.96 24.75 6.18
N GLN A 26 -34.00 24.05 6.59
CA GLN A 26 -34.08 22.60 6.54
C GLN A 26 -33.95 22.07 5.10
N ALA A 27 -34.65 22.71 4.15
CA ALA A 27 -34.54 22.37 2.73
C ALA A 27 -33.08 22.53 2.20
N ARG A 28 -32.38 23.59 2.60
CA ARG A 28 -30.95 23.77 2.22
C ARG A 28 -30.05 22.72 2.84
N ILE A 29 -30.30 22.31 4.10
CA ILE A 29 -29.55 21.24 4.74
C ILE A 29 -29.75 19.90 3.99
N GLU A 30 -30.98 19.57 3.61
CA GLU A 30 -31.24 18.32 2.87
C GLU A 30 -30.60 18.36 1.48
N GLN A 31 -30.72 19.48 0.75
CA GLN A 31 -30.01 19.66 -0.51
C GLN A 31 -28.49 19.52 -0.37
N GLY A 32 -27.91 20.07 0.70
CA GLY A 32 -26.48 19.92 0.98
C GLY A 32 -26.10 18.47 1.27
N LYS A 33 -26.95 17.71 1.96
CA LYS A 33 -26.76 16.28 2.19
C LYS A 33 -26.82 15.47 0.88
N GLU A 34 -27.79 15.75 0.02
CA GLU A 34 -27.88 15.14 -1.30
C GLU A 34 -26.62 15.41 -2.14
N ASN A 35 -26.11 16.65 -2.12
CA ASN A 35 -24.87 17.02 -2.80
C ASN A 35 -23.66 16.25 -2.24
N ILE A 36 -23.58 16.07 -0.92
CA ILE A 36 -22.53 15.24 -0.31
C ILE A 36 -22.67 13.80 -0.79
N ASP A 37 -23.84 13.21 -0.69
CA ASP A 37 -24.06 11.81 -1.08
C ASP A 37 -23.75 11.59 -2.55
N ALA A 38 -24.14 12.51 -3.43
CA ALA A 38 -23.82 12.47 -4.85
C ALA A 38 -22.29 12.56 -5.10
N ALA A 39 -21.58 13.43 -4.37
CA ALA A 39 -20.14 13.55 -4.50
C ALA A 39 -19.38 12.27 -4.07
N PHE A 40 -19.94 11.51 -3.13
CA PHE A 40 -19.35 10.26 -2.64
C PHE A 40 -19.83 9.02 -3.39
N ALA A 41 -20.81 9.10 -4.29
CA ALA A 41 -21.42 7.95 -4.95
C ALA A 41 -20.42 7.09 -5.77
N GLY A 42 -19.35 7.69 -6.27
CA GLY A 42 -18.32 6.98 -7.05
C GLY A 42 -17.23 6.28 -6.20
N TYR A 43 -17.27 6.44 -4.87
CA TYR A 43 -16.26 5.88 -3.96
C TYR A 43 -16.83 4.65 -3.23
N ASP A 44 -17.17 3.66 -4.03
CA ASP A 44 -17.75 2.39 -3.61
C ASP A 44 -16.66 1.29 -3.43
N ASP A 45 -17.10 0.06 -3.19
CA ASP A 45 -16.19 -1.08 -3.03
C ASP A 45 -15.38 -1.39 -4.30
N ASP A 46 -15.91 -1.06 -5.49
CA ASP A 46 -15.19 -1.26 -6.75
C ASP A 46 -14.04 -0.28 -6.89
N PHE A 47 -14.25 0.98 -6.49
CA PHE A 47 -13.19 1.97 -6.42
C PHE A 47 -12.05 1.51 -5.49
N TYR A 48 -12.36 1.07 -4.27
CA TYR A 48 -11.32 0.63 -3.32
C TYR A 48 -10.60 -0.63 -3.78
N ARG A 49 -11.31 -1.55 -4.42
CA ARG A 49 -10.68 -2.72 -5.07
C ARG A 49 -9.76 -2.31 -6.22
N GLY A 50 -10.13 -1.28 -6.97
CA GLY A 50 -9.30 -0.66 -8.00
C GLY A 50 -7.99 -0.15 -7.43
N VAL A 51 -8.04 0.65 -6.37
CA VAL A 51 -6.84 1.19 -5.68
C VAL A 51 -5.92 0.06 -5.21
N ALA A 52 -6.46 -0.99 -4.60
CA ALA A 52 -5.65 -2.13 -4.15
C ALA A 52 -5.01 -2.87 -5.34
N SER A 53 -5.76 -3.04 -6.44
CA SER A 53 -5.28 -3.66 -7.67
C SER A 53 -4.17 -2.85 -8.34
N ASP A 54 -4.28 -1.54 -8.37
CA ASP A 54 -3.28 -0.65 -8.96
C ASP A 54 -1.93 -0.76 -8.25
N TYR A 55 -1.95 -0.85 -6.91
CA TYR A 55 -0.72 -1.12 -6.17
C TYR A 55 -0.13 -2.49 -6.51
N MET A 56 -0.95 -3.54 -6.61
CA MET A 56 -0.47 -4.88 -7.01
C MET A 56 0.09 -4.88 -8.44
N ASN A 57 -0.55 -4.17 -9.37
CA ASN A 57 -0.09 -4.03 -10.75
C ASN A 57 1.26 -3.31 -10.83
N TYR A 58 1.53 -2.39 -9.91
CA TYR A 58 2.82 -1.74 -9.78
C TYR A 58 3.87 -2.65 -9.12
N ALA A 59 3.53 -3.35 -8.04
CA ALA A 59 4.47 -4.10 -7.22
C ALA A 59 4.86 -5.47 -7.82
N ASN A 60 3.89 -6.22 -8.34
CA ASN A 60 4.10 -7.58 -8.81
C ASN A 60 5.15 -7.73 -9.93
N PRO A 61 5.21 -6.86 -10.94
CA PRO A 61 6.29 -6.92 -11.94
C PRO A 61 7.67 -6.80 -11.30
N GLN A 62 7.86 -5.83 -10.40
CA GLN A 62 9.13 -5.61 -9.70
C GLN A 62 9.52 -6.81 -8.82
N ILE A 63 8.56 -7.42 -8.13
CA ILE A 63 8.78 -8.64 -7.33
C ILE A 63 9.25 -9.79 -8.23
N LYS A 64 8.60 -9.99 -9.38
CA LYS A 64 8.94 -11.05 -10.34
C LYS A 64 10.29 -10.82 -11.00
N ASP A 65 10.62 -9.58 -11.34
CA ASP A 65 11.93 -9.24 -11.93
C ASP A 65 13.06 -9.52 -10.91
N GLN A 66 12.91 -9.06 -9.68
CA GLN A 66 13.87 -9.32 -8.61
C GLN A 66 13.99 -10.82 -8.28
N TYR A 67 12.87 -11.56 -8.29
CA TYR A 67 12.88 -13.02 -8.14
C TYR A 67 13.66 -13.70 -9.27
N THR A 68 13.43 -13.26 -10.51
CA THR A 68 14.14 -13.80 -11.68
C THR A 68 15.64 -13.58 -11.58
N ASP A 69 16.06 -12.41 -11.14
CA ASP A 69 17.46 -12.08 -10.94
C ASP A 69 18.08 -12.86 -9.77
N ALA A 70 17.36 -13.00 -8.66
CA ALA A 70 17.80 -13.85 -7.55
C ALA A 70 17.93 -15.32 -7.95
N MET A 71 17.00 -15.84 -8.77
CA MET A 71 17.08 -17.21 -9.30
C MET A 71 18.28 -17.40 -10.24
N LYS A 72 18.58 -16.41 -11.10
CA LYS A 72 19.80 -16.43 -11.93
C LYS A 72 21.07 -16.44 -11.09
N ALA A 73 21.12 -15.55 -10.07
CA ALA A 73 22.25 -15.46 -9.15
C ALA A 73 22.48 -16.79 -8.40
N LEU A 74 21.39 -17.40 -7.90
CA LEU A 74 21.43 -18.72 -7.25
C LEU A 74 22.02 -19.78 -8.19
N ARG A 75 21.54 -19.89 -9.42
CA ARG A 75 22.03 -20.88 -10.38
C ARG A 75 23.50 -20.68 -10.73
N ILE A 76 23.94 -19.43 -10.89
CA ILE A 76 25.36 -19.13 -11.13
C ILE A 76 26.21 -19.54 -9.93
N ALA A 77 25.77 -19.27 -8.71
CA ALA A 77 26.50 -19.66 -7.49
C ALA A 77 26.61 -21.19 -7.36
N LEU A 78 25.48 -21.89 -7.58
CA LEU A 78 25.45 -23.37 -7.55
C LEU A 78 26.30 -24.01 -8.66
N ALA A 79 26.36 -23.39 -9.84
CA ALA A 79 27.24 -23.86 -10.92
C ALA A 79 28.71 -23.72 -10.54
N ARG A 80 29.10 -22.60 -9.93
CA ARG A 80 30.47 -22.35 -9.48
C ARG A 80 30.93 -23.30 -8.36
N SER A 81 30.00 -23.66 -7.45
CA SER A 81 30.29 -24.62 -6.37
C SER A 81 30.14 -26.09 -6.78
N GLY A 82 29.76 -26.40 -8.02
CA GLY A 82 29.53 -27.76 -8.48
C GLY A 82 28.28 -28.44 -7.93
N GLN A 83 27.37 -27.66 -7.30
CA GLN A 83 26.18 -28.17 -6.62
C GLN A 83 24.92 -28.20 -7.49
N MET A 84 25.03 -28.05 -8.80
CA MET A 84 23.90 -27.99 -9.74
C MET A 84 22.98 -29.22 -9.71
N GLN A 85 23.48 -30.38 -9.28
CA GLN A 85 22.69 -31.64 -9.19
C GLN A 85 22.39 -32.05 -7.74
N SER A 86 22.63 -31.17 -6.77
CA SER A 86 22.41 -31.46 -5.36
C SER A 86 20.97 -31.27 -4.93
N SER A 87 20.55 -31.95 -3.84
CA SER A 87 19.28 -31.69 -3.15
C SER A 87 19.21 -30.26 -2.62
N GLU A 88 20.35 -29.66 -2.28
CA GLU A 88 20.44 -28.26 -1.81
C GLU A 88 19.94 -27.26 -2.86
N ARG A 89 20.16 -27.51 -4.16
CA ARG A 89 19.57 -26.70 -5.22
C ARG A 89 18.04 -26.64 -5.12
N ILE A 90 17.43 -27.83 -4.96
CA ILE A 90 15.96 -27.95 -4.90
C ILE A 90 15.42 -27.20 -3.67
N GLU A 91 16.09 -27.32 -2.54
CA GLU A 91 15.75 -26.65 -1.30
C GLU A 91 15.80 -25.11 -1.45
N ARG A 92 16.91 -24.60 -1.96
CA ARG A 92 17.10 -23.15 -2.17
C ARG A 92 16.16 -22.56 -3.22
N GLU A 93 15.91 -23.29 -4.33
CA GLU A 93 14.89 -22.86 -5.31
C GLU A 93 13.49 -22.83 -4.69
N ASN A 94 13.16 -23.78 -3.81
CA ASN A 94 11.90 -23.79 -3.09
C ASN A 94 11.80 -22.66 -2.07
N ASP A 95 12.88 -22.31 -1.39
CA ASP A 95 12.87 -21.19 -0.45
C ASP A 95 12.70 -19.85 -1.19
N LEU A 96 13.31 -19.67 -2.35
CA LEU A 96 13.03 -18.50 -3.20
C LEU A 96 11.57 -18.44 -3.65
N LYS A 97 10.96 -19.58 -4.01
CA LYS A 97 9.53 -19.63 -4.36
C LYS A 97 8.63 -19.26 -3.19
N LYS A 98 8.96 -19.73 -1.98
CA LYS A 98 8.22 -19.36 -0.76
C LYS A 98 8.34 -17.86 -0.48
N GLN A 99 9.54 -17.29 -0.67
CA GLN A 99 9.75 -15.85 -0.53
C GLN A 99 8.97 -15.06 -1.58
N LEU A 100 8.95 -15.51 -2.86
CA LEU A 100 8.12 -14.90 -3.89
C LEU A 100 6.65 -14.85 -3.46
N ALA A 101 6.08 -15.97 -3.05
CA ALA A 101 4.69 -16.04 -2.60
C ALA A 101 4.45 -15.12 -1.39
N ALA A 102 5.38 -15.07 -0.44
CA ALA A 102 5.28 -14.18 0.72
C ALA A 102 5.29 -12.70 0.31
N GLN A 103 6.11 -12.31 -0.68
CA GLN A 103 6.17 -10.94 -1.18
C GLN A 103 4.92 -10.56 -1.98
N GLU A 104 4.37 -11.46 -2.79
CA GLU A 104 3.09 -11.23 -3.49
C GLU A 104 1.94 -11.03 -2.50
N ILE A 105 1.88 -11.82 -1.41
CA ILE A 105 0.91 -11.64 -0.33
C ILE A 105 1.14 -10.31 0.40
N ALA A 106 2.39 -9.93 0.65
CA ALA A 106 2.71 -8.66 1.30
C ALA A 106 2.29 -7.47 0.42
N ALA A 107 2.48 -7.56 -0.90
CA ALA A 107 2.02 -6.56 -1.86
C ALA A 107 0.49 -6.44 -1.86
N ALA A 108 -0.24 -7.57 -1.86
CA ALA A 108 -1.70 -7.56 -1.77
C ALA A 108 -2.19 -6.88 -0.48
N LYS A 109 -1.63 -7.25 0.67
CA LYS A 109 -1.95 -6.62 1.96
C LYS A 109 -1.64 -5.13 1.98
N LYS A 110 -0.55 -4.70 1.35
CA LYS A 110 -0.20 -3.28 1.25
C LYS A 110 -1.19 -2.51 0.39
N GLY A 111 -1.63 -3.09 -0.74
CA GLY A 111 -2.69 -2.53 -1.56
C GLY A 111 -4.01 -2.38 -0.80
N GLU A 112 -4.43 -3.42 -0.06
CA GLU A 112 -5.60 -3.38 0.80
C GLU A 112 -5.49 -2.33 1.91
N ALA A 113 -4.30 -2.17 2.51
CA ALA A 113 -4.06 -1.15 3.53
C ALA A 113 -4.22 0.26 2.95
N ILE A 114 -3.64 0.55 1.77
CA ILE A 114 -3.78 1.85 1.08
C ILE A 114 -5.27 2.13 0.80
N ALA A 115 -6.00 1.16 0.28
CA ALA A 115 -7.44 1.28 0.02
C ALA A 115 -8.24 1.53 1.31
N GLY A 116 -7.87 0.85 2.40
CA GLY A 116 -8.45 1.02 3.73
C GLY A 116 -8.20 2.41 4.32
N ASP A 117 -7.00 2.94 4.18
CA ASP A 117 -6.64 4.27 4.61
C ASP A 117 -7.45 5.35 3.86
N ILE A 118 -7.56 5.23 2.54
CA ILE A 118 -8.39 6.13 1.71
C ILE A 118 -9.85 6.04 2.12
N ARG A 119 -10.39 4.83 2.32
CA ARG A 119 -11.77 4.61 2.79
C ARG A 119 -12.03 5.30 4.12
N SER A 120 -11.12 5.13 5.09
CA SER A 120 -11.22 5.75 6.41
C SER A 120 -11.19 7.27 6.33
N ASN A 121 -10.27 7.82 5.53
CA ASN A 121 -10.17 9.26 5.32
C ASN A 121 -11.44 9.83 4.69
N LEU A 122 -11.97 9.19 3.64
CA LEU A 122 -13.20 9.62 2.98
C LEU A 122 -14.42 9.52 3.91
N ALA A 123 -14.51 8.50 4.77
CA ALA A 123 -15.57 8.39 5.76
C ALA A 123 -15.52 9.56 6.77
N ASN A 124 -14.32 9.93 7.23
CA ASN A 124 -14.11 11.07 8.12
C ASN A 124 -14.46 12.39 7.41
N VAL A 125 -14.06 12.57 6.16
CA VAL A 125 -14.42 13.74 5.34
C VAL A 125 -15.94 13.85 5.21
N LYS A 126 -16.62 12.77 4.86
CA LYS A 126 -18.09 12.74 4.74
C LYS A 126 -18.79 13.14 6.05
N SER A 127 -18.34 12.58 7.17
CA SER A 127 -18.89 12.92 8.50
C SER A 127 -18.71 14.40 8.84
N ASN A 128 -17.51 14.94 8.57
CA ASN A 128 -17.22 16.36 8.80
C ASN A 128 -18.06 17.27 7.91
N LEU A 129 -18.26 16.93 6.64
CA LEU A 129 -19.09 17.69 5.72
C LEU A 129 -20.55 17.68 6.12
N LEU A 130 -21.10 16.56 6.59
CA LEU A 130 -22.46 16.48 7.12
C LEU A 130 -22.65 17.38 8.34
N THR A 131 -21.66 17.44 9.23
CA THR A 131 -21.67 18.33 10.39
C THR A 131 -21.61 19.81 9.97
N GLN A 132 -20.75 20.14 9.02
CA GLN A 132 -20.64 21.51 8.47
C GLN A 132 -21.93 21.91 7.76
N ASN A 133 -22.53 21.03 6.97
CA ASN A 133 -23.79 21.26 6.28
C ASN A 133 -24.91 21.60 7.25
N ALA A 134 -25.03 20.88 8.38
CA ALA A 134 -26.03 21.12 9.39
C ALA A 134 -25.87 22.51 10.06
N SER A 135 -24.62 23.01 10.17
CA SER A 135 -24.36 24.32 10.79
C SER A 135 -24.46 25.47 9.80
N LEU A 136 -23.99 25.34 8.58
CA LEU A 136 -23.90 26.43 7.59
C LEU A 136 -25.17 26.57 6.75
N ALA A 137 -25.86 25.46 6.48
CA ALA A 137 -27.04 25.39 5.59
C ALA A 137 -26.80 26.08 4.22
N ASP A 138 -25.56 25.90 3.66
CA ASP A 138 -25.14 26.41 2.35
C ASP A 138 -24.74 25.26 1.43
N PRO A 139 -25.67 24.76 0.57
CA PRO A 139 -25.41 23.60 -0.29
C PRO A 139 -24.31 23.83 -1.32
N SER A 140 -24.11 25.07 -1.76
CA SER A 140 -23.11 25.39 -2.81
C SER A 140 -21.68 25.36 -2.25
N LEU A 141 -21.51 25.95 -1.06
CA LEU A 141 -20.24 25.90 -0.34
C LEU A 141 -19.87 24.46 0.05
N ILE A 142 -20.85 23.68 0.51
CA ILE A 142 -20.64 22.27 0.87
C ILE A 142 -20.25 21.44 -0.34
N ALA A 143 -20.89 21.61 -1.49
CA ALA A 143 -20.57 20.88 -2.70
C ALA A 143 -19.11 21.15 -3.16
N SER A 144 -18.70 22.43 -3.18
CA SER A 144 -17.33 22.78 -3.55
C SER A 144 -16.29 22.28 -2.54
N THR A 145 -16.60 22.34 -1.26
CA THR A 145 -15.75 21.83 -0.18
C THR A 145 -15.61 20.30 -0.27
N ALA A 146 -16.72 19.59 -0.55
CA ALA A 146 -16.73 18.14 -0.75
C ALA A 146 -15.79 17.74 -1.88
N ALA A 147 -15.92 18.37 -3.06
CA ALA A 147 -15.08 18.08 -4.21
C ALA A 147 -13.58 18.25 -3.90
N ASN A 148 -13.21 19.36 -3.25
CA ASN A 148 -11.82 19.65 -2.89
C ASN A 148 -11.27 18.66 -1.85
N GLN A 149 -12.04 18.34 -0.81
CA GLN A 149 -11.60 17.40 0.23
C GLN A 149 -11.51 15.97 -0.28
N ILE A 150 -12.43 15.54 -1.15
CA ILE A 150 -12.35 14.25 -1.81
C ILE A 150 -11.08 14.16 -2.65
N MET A 151 -10.85 15.15 -3.52
CA MET A 151 -9.66 15.17 -4.37
C MET A 151 -8.36 15.10 -3.55
N ALA A 152 -8.27 15.82 -2.45
CA ALA A 152 -7.10 15.80 -1.57
C ALA A 152 -6.90 14.44 -0.87
N ASN A 153 -7.98 13.72 -0.54
CA ASN A 153 -7.92 12.46 0.21
C ASN A 153 -7.97 11.19 -0.67
N THR A 154 -8.18 11.34 -1.97
CA THR A 154 -8.13 10.24 -2.95
C THR A 154 -6.82 10.18 -3.72
N GLN A 155 -5.89 11.11 -3.46
CA GLN A 155 -4.57 11.03 -4.06
C GLN A 155 -3.87 9.74 -3.59
N VAL A 156 -3.64 8.85 -4.54
CA VAL A 156 -2.84 7.65 -4.30
C VAL A 156 -1.40 8.10 -4.05
N PRO A 157 -0.75 7.66 -2.96
CA PRO A 157 0.64 8.03 -2.71
C PRO A 157 1.53 7.54 -3.86
N GLU A 158 2.54 8.32 -4.22
CA GLU A 158 3.55 7.88 -5.18
C GLU A 158 4.20 6.57 -4.67
N TYR A 159 4.17 5.55 -5.52
CA TYR A 159 4.76 4.26 -5.18
C TYR A 159 6.29 4.34 -5.36
N ASN A 160 7.01 4.21 -4.26
CA ASN A 160 8.47 4.10 -4.33
C ASN A 160 8.86 2.72 -4.85
N PRO A 161 9.94 2.63 -5.68
CA PRO A 161 10.47 1.35 -6.13
C PRO A 161 10.75 0.41 -4.96
N LEU A 162 10.38 -0.85 -5.10
CA LEU A 162 10.64 -1.86 -4.09
C LEU A 162 12.15 -2.03 -3.92
N THR A 163 12.63 -1.91 -2.69
CA THR A 163 14.03 -2.26 -2.37
C THR A 163 14.28 -3.73 -2.65
N ASN A 164 15.55 -4.13 -2.84
CA ASN A 164 15.89 -5.51 -3.16
C ASN A 164 15.42 -6.48 -2.07
N ILE A 165 14.26 -7.12 -2.31
CA ILE A 165 13.57 -8.00 -1.37
C ILE A 165 14.21 -9.39 -1.26
N PHE A 166 15.07 -9.76 -2.21
CA PHE A 166 15.80 -11.04 -2.23
C PHE A 166 17.28 -10.85 -1.87
N ALA A 167 17.70 -9.72 -1.33
CA ALA A 167 19.09 -9.41 -0.97
C ALA A 167 19.70 -10.47 -0.05
N ASN A 168 18.96 -10.90 0.97
CA ASN A 168 19.44 -11.89 1.94
C ASN A 168 19.83 -13.24 1.32
N VAL A 169 19.15 -13.64 0.24
CA VAL A 169 19.50 -14.89 -0.49
C VAL A 169 20.76 -14.71 -1.30
N THR A 170 20.91 -13.57 -1.97
CA THR A 170 22.07 -13.28 -2.81
C THR A 170 23.32 -12.99 -1.98
N GLU A 171 23.20 -12.33 -0.84
CA GLU A 171 24.31 -12.07 0.09
C GLU A 171 24.80 -13.36 0.78
N GLY A 172 23.88 -14.23 1.21
CA GLY A 172 24.22 -15.54 1.77
C GLY A 172 25.01 -16.40 0.77
N LEU A 173 24.64 -16.37 -0.51
CA LEU A 173 25.34 -17.09 -1.58
C LEU A 173 26.74 -16.49 -1.86
N ALA A 174 26.89 -15.18 -1.84
CA ALA A 174 28.18 -14.52 -2.03
C ALA A 174 29.16 -14.86 -0.90
N THR A 175 28.67 -14.86 0.35
CA THR A 175 29.46 -15.21 1.53
C THR A 175 29.90 -16.67 1.50
N GLN A 176 29.01 -17.59 1.13
CA GLN A 176 29.34 -19.02 1.01
C GLN A 176 30.35 -19.28 -0.10
N ALA A 177 30.19 -18.67 -1.28
CA ALA A 177 31.14 -18.79 -2.38
C ALA A 177 32.54 -18.24 -2.00
N GLN A 178 32.60 -17.19 -1.21
CA GLN A 178 33.86 -16.68 -0.66
C GLN A 178 34.52 -17.65 0.35
N LEU A 179 33.73 -18.29 1.22
CA LEU A 179 34.23 -19.27 2.17
C LEU A 179 34.73 -20.53 1.45
N GLU A 180 34.01 -20.99 0.45
CA GLU A 180 34.43 -22.17 -0.36
C GLU A 180 35.69 -21.87 -1.14
N SER A 181 35.83 -20.71 -1.78
CA SER A 181 37.05 -20.32 -2.47
C SER A 181 38.26 -20.20 -1.52
N ARG A 182 38.06 -19.68 -0.31
CA ARG A 182 39.08 -19.63 0.75
C ARG A 182 39.48 -21.03 1.21
N ASN A 183 38.53 -21.95 1.38
CA ASN A 183 38.83 -23.32 1.77
C ASN A 183 39.58 -24.06 0.66
N LYS A 184 39.16 -23.92 -0.61
CA LYS A 184 39.84 -24.50 -1.74
C LYS A 184 41.29 -24.03 -1.83
N ASN A 185 41.54 -22.73 -1.72
CA ASN A 185 42.90 -22.18 -1.69
C ASN A 185 43.73 -22.71 -0.51
N ARG A 186 43.10 -22.93 0.66
CA ARG A 186 43.79 -23.54 1.82
C ARG A 186 44.18 -25.01 1.56
N TYR A 187 43.30 -25.78 0.92
CA TYR A 187 43.61 -27.19 0.55
C TYR A 187 44.70 -27.25 -0.50
N GLU A 188 44.66 -26.41 -1.53
CA GLU A 188 45.71 -26.34 -2.53
C GLU A 188 47.09 -25.95 -1.96
N MET A 189 47.07 -24.94 -1.07
CA MET A 189 48.28 -24.54 -0.34
C MET A 189 48.79 -25.66 0.60
N ALA A 190 47.91 -26.37 1.29
CA ALA A 190 48.27 -27.48 2.16
C ALA A 190 48.88 -28.67 1.35
N GLN A 191 48.41 -28.91 0.15
CA GLN A 191 49.00 -29.92 -0.74
C GLN A 191 50.39 -29.51 -1.27
N LEU A 192 50.60 -28.22 -1.55
CA LEU A 192 51.91 -27.71 -1.98
C LEU A 192 52.96 -27.77 -0.88
N PHE A 193 52.56 -27.70 0.39
CA PHE A 193 53.45 -27.74 1.56
C PHE A 193 53.38 -29.09 2.31
N SER A 194 52.68 -30.11 1.80
CA SER A 194 52.78 -31.44 2.39
C SER A 194 54.20 -32.00 2.12
N PRO A 195 54.88 -32.50 3.16
CA PRO A 195 56.20 -33.10 2.94
C PRO A 195 56.05 -34.34 2.06
N GLN A 196 56.40 -34.24 0.79
CA GLN A 196 56.58 -35.43 -0.04
C GLN A 196 57.65 -36.30 0.63
N ASP A 197 57.31 -37.56 0.82
CA ASP A 197 58.18 -38.59 1.37
C ASP A 197 59.59 -38.48 0.79
N ARG A 198 60.52 -38.06 1.62
CA ARG A 198 61.98 -38.12 1.35
C ARG A 198 62.53 -39.54 1.55
N SER A 199 61.77 -40.58 1.30
CA SER A 199 62.19 -41.98 1.54
C SER A 199 62.79 -42.68 0.32
N SER A 200 63.15 -41.98 -0.78
CA SER A 200 63.68 -42.65 -1.97
C SER A 200 65.04 -42.13 -2.42
N ILE A 201 65.89 -41.57 -1.54
CA ILE A 201 67.27 -41.25 -1.87
C ILE A 201 68.19 -41.76 -0.76
N ILE A 202 68.27 -43.04 -0.52
CA ILE A 202 69.47 -43.74 0.04
C ILE A 202 69.36 -45.20 -0.48
N SER A 203 69.97 -45.45 -1.64
CA SER A 203 70.51 -46.75 -2.03
C SER A 203 71.66 -46.53 -3.00
#